data_e6e326d251e9951ae11bde8406d817b8
#
_entry.id   e6e326d251e9951ae11bde8406d817b8
#
_cell.length_a   1.000
_cell.length_b   1.000
_cell.length_c   1.000
_cell.angle_alpha   90.00
_cell.angle_beta   90.00
_cell.angle_gamma   90.00
#
_symmetry.space_group_name_H-M   'P 1'
#
loop_
_entity.id
_entity.type
_entity.pdbx_description
1 polymer ?
#
loop_
_entity_poly.entity_id
_entity_poly.type
_entity_poly.pdbx_seq_one_letter_code
_entity_poly.pdbx_strand_id
1 'polypeptide(L)'
;MAQNLKDNPLTPTELEDFDEFLSNLHDSIQSFEALDGLFCALICAPSLVPFSQYIEVIMDKKDAFKNEKQAGETMSLMMRHWNTIVDELQSTVKTDNIYVPPLIMDEEGVTLGNDWAEGFLIGVSLSDDGSWSKLMDDETLSQLLVPMMMLAHEHHPDPELRPQEINAEAREELLESMFANLADLYAYFNKRRLKSVTSPRH
;
A
#
# COMPACT_ATOMS: atom_id res chain seq x y z
N MET A 1 7.37 29.04 15.50
CA MET A 1 7.05 27.64 15.86
C MET A 1 7.62 26.78 14.75
N ALA A 2 8.62 25.96 15.00
CA ALA A 2 9.13 25.02 14.01
C ALA A 2 8.03 23.96 13.79
N GLN A 3 7.38 24.00 12.64
CA GLN A 3 6.49 22.93 12.20
C GLN A 3 7.33 21.65 12.16
N ASN A 4 6.86 20.62 12.84
CA ASN A 4 7.52 19.32 12.84
C ASN A 4 7.52 18.81 11.39
N LEU A 5 8.66 18.82 10.72
CA LEU A 5 8.83 18.31 9.36
C LEU A 5 8.38 16.85 9.20
N LYS A 6 8.18 16.14 10.32
CA LYS A 6 7.75 14.74 10.37
C LYS A 6 6.27 14.51 10.01
N ASP A 7 5.45 15.56 10.00
CA ASP A 7 3.99 15.44 9.87
C ASP A 7 3.46 16.03 8.54
N ASN A 8 4.35 16.48 7.64
CA ASN A 8 3.94 17.02 6.34
C ASN A 8 4.00 15.94 5.25
N PRO A 9 2.97 15.86 4.38
CA PRO A 9 3.03 15.04 3.17
C PRO A 9 4.29 15.34 2.34
N LEU A 10 4.71 14.38 1.54
CA LEU A 10 5.84 14.58 0.63
C LEU A 10 5.46 15.63 -0.43
N THR A 11 6.41 16.47 -0.79
CA THR A 11 6.27 17.39 -1.92
C THR A 11 6.40 16.63 -3.24
N PRO A 12 5.88 17.17 -4.38
CA PRO A 12 6.03 16.51 -5.68
C PRO A 12 7.49 16.17 -6.03
N THR A 13 8.42 17.06 -5.75
CA THR A 13 9.86 16.80 -5.99
C THR A 13 10.41 15.69 -5.10
N GLU A 14 9.99 15.63 -3.82
CA GLU A 14 10.40 14.53 -2.94
C GLU A 14 9.81 13.18 -3.40
N LEU A 15 8.61 13.18 -3.97
CA LEU A 15 8.01 11.98 -4.57
C LEU A 15 8.81 11.52 -5.80
N GLU A 16 9.12 12.42 -6.72
CA GLU A 16 9.93 12.13 -7.91
C GLU A 16 11.31 11.60 -7.55
N ASP A 17 12.04 12.29 -6.65
CA ASP A 17 13.36 11.86 -6.18
C ASP A 17 13.31 10.48 -5.50
N PHE A 18 12.22 10.20 -4.76
CA PHE A 18 12.07 8.93 -4.07
C PHE A 18 11.71 7.79 -5.03
N ASP A 19 10.85 8.04 -6.01
CA ASP A 19 10.53 7.07 -7.06
C ASP A 19 11.77 6.74 -7.90
N GLU A 20 12.57 7.75 -8.30
CA GLU A 20 13.86 7.51 -8.95
C GLU A 20 14.81 6.67 -8.09
N PHE A 21 14.83 6.90 -6.78
CA PHE A 21 15.63 6.07 -5.88
C PHE A 21 15.15 4.60 -5.88
N LEU A 22 13.83 4.36 -5.75
CA LEU A 22 13.25 3.01 -5.74
C LEU A 22 13.47 2.28 -7.07
N SER A 23 13.29 2.96 -8.20
CA SER A 23 13.46 2.38 -9.55
C SER A 23 14.91 1.92 -9.83
N ASN A 24 15.87 2.47 -9.11
CA ASN A 24 17.28 2.03 -9.19
C ASN A 24 17.61 0.85 -8.28
N LEU A 25 16.68 0.39 -7.44
CA LEU A 25 16.83 -0.84 -6.66
C LEU A 25 16.47 -2.04 -7.53
N HIS A 26 17.21 -3.15 -7.37
CA HIS A 26 16.93 -4.40 -8.07
C HIS A 26 16.33 -5.42 -7.10
N ASP A 27 15.38 -6.22 -7.58
CA ASP A 27 14.74 -7.31 -6.82
C ASP A 27 13.97 -6.83 -5.56
N SER A 28 13.34 -5.64 -5.63
CA SER A 28 12.64 -4.99 -4.51
C SER A 28 11.40 -4.24 -5.00
N ILE A 29 10.77 -3.46 -4.12
CA ILE A 29 9.74 -2.48 -4.50
C ILE A 29 10.36 -1.42 -5.40
N GLN A 30 9.96 -1.36 -6.68
CA GLN A 30 10.64 -0.58 -7.71
C GLN A 30 9.95 0.75 -8.06
N SER A 31 8.79 1.03 -7.47
CA SER A 31 8.06 2.28 -7.68
C SER A 31 7.48 2.83 -6.38
N PHE A 32 7.28 4.14 -6.35
CA PHE A 32 6.60 4.79 -5.22
C PHE A 32 5.14 4.31 -5.10
N GLU A 33 4.50 4.03 -6.22
CA GLU A 33 3.15 3.47 -6.28
C GLU A 33 3.09 2.10 -5.58
N ALA A 34 4.03 1.19 -5.88
CA ALA A 34 4.11 -0.11 -5.22
C ALA A 34 4.42 0.02 -3.71
N LEU A 35 5.26 0.99 -3.31
CA LEU A 35 5.53 1.28 -1.91
C LEU A 35 4.28 1.76 -1.17
N ASP A 36 3.49 2.63 -1.79
CA ASP A 36 2.21 3.10 -1.23
C ASP A 36 1.25 1.94 -1.00
N GLY A 37 1.07 1.08 -2.00
CA GLY A 37 0.24 -0.12 -1.89
C GLY A 37 0.69 -1.03 -0.75
N LEU A 38 1.99 -1.31 -0.65
CA LEU A 38 2.58 -2.08 0.45
C LEU A 38 2.25 -1.47 1.81
N PHE A 39 2.45 -0.16 1.97
CA PHE A 39 2.16 0.54 3.22
C PHE A 39 0.68 0.51 3.56
N CYS A 40 -0.20 0.72 2.59
CA CYS A 40 -1.64 0.62 2.79
C CYS A 40 -2.06 -0.74 3.36
N ALA A 41 -1.55 -1.84 2.81
CA ALA A 41 -1.83 -3.19 3.31
C ALA A 41 -1.30 -3.40 4.74
N LEU A 42 -0.05 -2.99 5.03
CA LEU A 42 0.55 -3.11 6.35
C LEU A 42 -0.18 -2.26 7.40
N ILE A 43 -0.67 -1.07 7.03
CA ILE A 43 -1.44 -0.18 7.91
C ILE A 43 -2.86 -0.75 8.14
N CYS A 44 -3.47 -1.36 7.14
CA CYS A 44 -4.75 -2.07 7.29
C CYS A 44 -4.62 -3.31 8.16
N ALA A 45 -3.49 -4.00 8.14
CA ALA A 45 -3.29 -5.29 8.80
C ALA A 45 -3.72 -5.30 10.27
N PRO A 46 -4.30 -6.41 10.76
CA PRO A 46 -4.76 -6.53 12.14
C PRO A 46 -3.61 -6.55 13.15
N SER A 47 -2.45 -7.03 12.73
CA SER A 47 -1.24 -7.15 13.55
C SER A 47 -0.11 -6.28 12.97
N LEU A 48 0.69 -5.69 13.86
CA LEU A 48 1.84 -4.88 13.44
C LEU A 48 2.94 -5.79 12.88
N VAL A 49 3.37 -5.49 11.67
CA VAL A 49 4.56 -6.10 11.07
C VAL A 49 5.80 -5.31 11.53
N PRO A 50 6.82 -5.97 12.08
CA PRO A 50 8.05 -5.30 12.48
C PRO A 50 8.74 -4.63 11.28
N PHE A 51 9.27 -3.42 11.48
CA PHE A 51 10.00 -2.67 10.45
C PHE A 51 11.09 -3.50 9.77
N SER A 52 11.81 -4.33 10.55
CA SER A 52 12.87 -5.21 10.03
C SER A 52 12.39 -6.23 8.99
N GLN A 53 11.11 -6.59 8.99
CA GLN A 53 10.57 -7.56 8.02
C GLN A 53 10.21 -6.89 6.70
N TYR A 54 9.54 -5.74 6.72
CA TYR A 54 9.14 -5.11 5.47
C TYR A 54 10.23 -4.25 4.83
N ILE A 55 11.21 -3.78 5.61
CA ILE A 55 12.35 -3.05 5.02
C ILE A 55 13.20 -3.93 4.11
N GLU A 56 13.31 -5.23 4.41
CA GLU A 56 14.02 -6.20 3.56
C GLU A 56 13.33 -6.40 2.21
N VAL A 57 12.01 -6.25 2.15
CA VAL A 57 11.23 -6.31 0.91
C VAL A 57 11.37 -5.01 0.10
N ILE A 58 11.43 -3.87 0.78
CA ILE A 58 11.62 -2.57 0.11
C ILE A 58 13.06 -2.41 -0.38
N MET A 59 14.04 -2.93 0.36
CA MET A 59 15.47 -2.71 0.15
C MET A 59 16.24 -4.02 0.34
N ASP A 60 16.16 -4.91 -0.63
CA ASP A 60 16.75 -6.26 -0.56
C ASP A 60 18.28 -6.29 -0.35
N LYS A 61 19.00 -5.18 -0.52
CA LYS A 61 20.46 -5.17 -0.47
C LYS A 61 21.02 -4.32 0.66
N LYS A 62 22.05 -4.87 1.34
CA LYS A 62 22.85 -4.13 2.32
C LYS A 62 23.51 -2.87 1.74
N ASP A 63 23.63 -2.77 0.42
CA ASP A 63 24.26 -1.68 -0.31
C ASP A 63 23.25 -0.77 -1.03
N ALA A 64 21.97 -0.75 -0.60
CA ALA A 64 20.94 0.10 -1.18
C ALA A 64 21.30 1.61 -1.07
N PHE A 65 22.09 1.98 -0.08
CA PHE A 65 22.44 3.38 0.17
C PHE A 65 23.92 3.67 -0.15
N LYS A 66 24.15 4.79 -0.81
CA LYS A 66 25.52 5.29 -1.08
C LYS A 66 26.26 5.72 0.20
N ASN A 67 25.55 6.15 1.23
CA ASN A 67 26.10 6.61 2.51
C ASN A 67 24.98 6.75 3.56
N GLU A 68 25.38 6.98 4.83
CA GLU A 68 24.45 7.15 5.96
C GLU A 68 23.51 8.35 5.82
N LYS A 69 23.95 9.42 5.15
CA LYS A 69 23.11 10.60 4.91
C LYS A 69 21.92 10.23 4.02
N GLN A 70 22.17 9.56 2.89
CA GLN A 70 21.12 9.10 1.99
C GLN A 70 20.17 8.13 2.70
N ALA A 71 20.71 7.19 3.50
CA ALA A 71 19.89 6.29 4.30
C ALA A 71 18.95 7.05 5.23
N GLY A 72 19.45 8.04 5.96
CA GLY A 72 18.65 8.86 6.87
C GLY A 72 17.57 9.68 6.14
N GLU A 73 17.90 10.25 4.98
CA GLU A 73 16.96 11.01 4.16
C GLU A 73 15.85 10.11 3.62
N THR A 74 16.19 8.97 3.03
CA THR A 74 15.21 7.99 2.53
C THR A 74 14.30 7.47 3.64
N MET A 75 14.84 7.10 4.80
CA MET A 75 14.06 6.67 5.95
C MET A 75 13.10 7.77 6.43
N SER A 76 13.53 9.03 6.39
CA SER A 76 12.67 10.16 6.73
C SER A 76 11.49 10.32 5.76
N LEU A 77 11.73 10.17 4.46
CA LEU A 77 10.69 10.20 3.44
C LEU A 77 9.68 9.05 3.64
N MET A 78 10.18 7.83 3.84
CA MET A 78 9.34 6.66 4.12
C MET A 78 8.44 6.87 5.33
N MET A 79 8.97 7.35 6.44
CA MET A 79 8.21 7.58 7.67
C MET A 79 7.18 8.70 7.52
N ARG A 80 7.50 9.76 6.79
CA ARG A 80 6.54 10.83 6.50
C ARG A 80 5.40 10.32 5.66
N HIS A 81 5.69 9.55 4.62
CA HIS A 81 4.67 8.97 3.76
C HIS A 81 3.79 7.97 4.53
N TRP A 82 4.40 7.08 5.30
CA TRP A 82 3.67 6.18 6.20
C TRP A 82 2.69 6.93 7.10
N ASN A 83 3.15 8.01 7.76
CA ASN A 83 2.29 8.80 8.64
C ASN A 83 1.15 9.48 7.87
N THR A 84 1.41 9.96 6.65
CA THR A 84 0.37 10.54 5.78
C THR A 84 -0.73 9.52 5.51
N ILE A 85 -0.37 8.28 5.11
CA ILE A 85 -1.36 7.22 4.88
C ILE A 85 -2.14 6.89 6.15
N VAL A 86 -1.46 6.79 7.30
CA VAL A 86 -2.12 6.52 8.59
C VAL A 86 -3.16 7.59 8.91
N ASP A 87 -2.81 8.87 8.77
CA ASP A 87 -3.70 9.99 9.06
C ASP A 87 -4.90 10.02 8.09
N GLU A 88 -4.66 9.81 6.81
CA GLU A 88 -5.70 9.76 5.78
C GLU A 88 -6.66 8.59 6.02
N LEU A 89 -6.16 7.36 6.21
CA LEU A 89 -7.00 6.19 6.48
C LEU A 89 -7.75 6.30 7.81
N GLN A 90 -7.17 6.93 8.83
CA GLN A 90 -7.92 7.25 10.06
C GLN A 90 -9.02 8.26 9.82
N SER A 91 -8.81 9.19 8.90
CA SER A 91 -9.82 10.18 8.51
C SER A 91 -11.01 9.51 7.82
N THR A 92 -10.79 8.49 6.97
CA THR A 92 -11.88 7.79 6.27
C THR A 92 -12.92 7.18 7.24
N VAL A 93 -12.48 6.73 8.40
CA VAL A 93 -13.38 6.16 9.43
C VAL A 93 -14.25 7.22 10.12
N LYS A 94 -13.85 8.49 10.07
CA LYS A 94 -14.50 9.60 10.78
C LYS A 94 -15.28 10.53 9.85
N THR A 95 -14.95 10.50 8.58
CA THR A 95 -15.49 11.41 7.55
C THR A 95 -15.79 10.60 6.29
N ASP A 96 -16.47 11.20 5.33
CA ASP A 96 -16.72 10.57 4.02
C ASP A 96 -15.54 10.74 3.03
N ASN A 97 -14.37 11.19 3.52
CA ASN A 97 -13.17 11.30 2.68
C ASN A 97 -12.64 9.92 2.36
N ILE A 98 -12.20 9.73 1.12
CA ILE A 98 -11.54 8.50 0.66
C ILE A 98 -10.08 8.84 0.42
N TYR A 99 -9.17 7.99 0.90
CA TYR A 99 -7.76 8.07 0.54
C TYR A 99 -7.59 7.73 -0.94
N VAL A 100 -6.94 8.61 -1.67
CA VAL A 100 -6.61 8.41 -3.08
C VAL A 100 -5.10 8.26 -3.19
N PRO A 101 -4.59 7.04 -3.49
CA PRO A 101 -3.16 6.81 -3.68
C PRO A 101 -2.57 7.64 -4.83
N PRO A 102 -1.27 7.95 -4.79
CA PRO A 102 -0.55 8.52 -5.94
C PRO A 102 -0.32 7.43 -6.98
N LEU A 103 -1.13 7.42 -8.03
CA LEU A 103 -1.04 6.44 -9.11
C LEU A 103 -0.34 7.00 -10.34
N ILE A 104 0.36 6.13 -11.06
CA ILE A 104 1.05 6.45 -12.31
C ILE A 104 0.03 6.47 -13.45
N MET A 105 0.19 7.44 -14.36
CA MET A 105 -0.50 7.47 -15.65
C MET A 105 0.47 7.09 -16.74
N ASP A 106 -0.03 6.36 -17.74
CA ASP A 106 0.73 6.06 -18.94
C ASP A 106 0.85 7.29 -19.86
N GLU A 107 1.51 7.10 -21.01
CA GLU A 107 1.71 8.15 -22.02
C GLU A 107 0.39 8.65 -22.63
N GLU A 108 -0.67 7.87 -22.56
CA GLU A 108 -2.01 8.18 -23.07
C GLU A 108 -2.89 8.86 -21.99
N GLY A 109 -2.37 9.01 -20.77
CA GLY A 109 -3.06 9.60 -19.63
C GLY A 109 -4.01 8.65 -18.91
N VAL A 110 -3.86 7.34 -19.11
CA VAL A 110 -4.64 6.31 -18.41
C VAL A 110 -3.94 5.97 -17.09
N THR A 111 -4.69 6.06 -16.00
CA THR A 111 -4.20 5.63 -14.68
C THR A 111 -4.14 4.11 -14.62
N LEU A 112 -2.98 3.55 -14.27
CA LEU A 112 -2.75 2.10 -14.33
C LEU A 112 -3.17 1.37 -13.06
N GLY A 113 -2.59 1.69 -11.91
CA GLY A 113 -2.88 1.08 -10.61
C GLY A 113 -2.30 -0.32 -10.41
N ASN A 114 -1.60 -0.87 -11.39
CA ASN A 114 -1.05 -2.24 -11.33
C ASN A 114 0.04 -2.35 -10.26
N ASP A 115 1.02 -1.46 -10.26
CA ASP A 115 2.13 -1.47 -9.30
C ASP A 115 1.62 -1.30 -7.87
N TRP A 116 0.64 -0.40 -7.66
CA TRP A 116 0.02 -0.24 -6.36
C TRP A 116 -0.63 -1.53 -5.88
N ALA A 117 -1.39 -2.18 -6.75
CA ALA A 117 -2.08 -3.41 -6.43
C ALA A 117 -1.10 -4.55 -6.11
N GLU A 118 0.00 -4.67 -6.87
CA GLU A 118 1.07 -5.64 -6.58
C GLU A 118 1.71 -5.38 -5.21
N GLY A 119 2.07 -4.13 -4.92
CA GLY A 119 2.62 -3.73 -3.63
C GLY A 119 1.65 -4.04 -2.48
N PHE A 120 0.35 -3.78 -2.68
CA PHE A 120 -0.68 -4.11 -1.70
C PHE A 120 -0.74 -5.61 -1.41
N LEU A 121 -0.74 -6.47 -2.43
CA LEU A 121 -0.76 -7.93 -2.25
C LEU A 121 0.51 -8.46 -1.56
N ILE A 122 1.68 -7.85 -1.83
CA ILE A 122 2.92 -8.14 -1.08
C ILE A 122 2.71 -7.82 0.40
N GLY A 123 2.14 -6.66 0.73
CA GLY A 123 1.85 -6.26 2.11
C GLY A 123 0.85 -7.18 2.80
N VAL A 124 -0.19 -7.63 2.09
CA VAL A 124 -1.13 -8.66 2.56
C VAL A 124 -0.39 -9.93 2.95
N SER A 125 0.48 -10.43 2.06
CA SER A 125 1.26 -11.66 2.30
C SER A 125 2.19 -11.52 3.50
N LEU A 126 2.87 -10.38 3.65
CA LEU A 126 3.79 -10.12 4.78
C LEU A 126 3.08 -10.01 6.13
N SER A 127 1.84 -9.54 6.12
CA SER A 127 1.07 -9.24 7.32
C SER A 127 0.02 -10.30 7.68
N ASP A 128 -0.05 -11.40 6.93
CA ASP A 128 -1.06 -12.44 7.18
C ASP A 128 -0.70 -13.30 8.39
N ASP A 129 -1.38 -13.03 9.49
CA ASP A 129 -1.41 -13.86 10.69
C ASP A 129 -2.60 -14.85 10.69
N GLY A 130 -3.16 -15.15 9.53
CA GLY A 130 -4.38 -15.90 9.31
C GLY A 130 -5.64 -15.03 9.29
N SER A 131 -5.51 -13.71 9.41
CA SER A 131 -6.66 -12.79 9.37
C SER A 131 -7.05 -12.42 7.94
N TRP A 132 -6.06 -12.21 7.07
CA TRP A 132 -6.30 -12.01 5.65
C TRP A 132 -6.85 -13.28 5.00
N SER A 133 -6.28 -14.46 5.33
CA SER A 133 -6.79 -15.74 4.86
C SER A 133 -8.27 -15.93 5.24
N LYS A 134 -8.66 -15.60 6.49
CA LYS A 134 -10.07 -15.65 6.90
C LYS A 134 -10.98 -14.66 6.17
N LEU A 135 -10.45 -13.50 5.80
CA LEU A 135 -11.19 -12.55 4.99
C LEU A 135 -11.40 -13.10 3.57
N MET A 136 -10.37 -13.73 2.99
CA MET A 136 -10.46 -14.35 1.67
C MET A 136 -11.39 -15.57 1.63
N ASP A 137 -11.54 -16.30 2.73
CA ASP A 137 -12.48 -17.42 2.86
C ASP A 137 -13.95 -16.99 3.00
N ASP A 138 -14.21 -15.73 3.28
CA ASP A 138 -15.57 -15.18 3.40
C ASP A 138 -16.05 -14.65 2.04
N GLU A 139 -17.14 -15.19 1.51
CA GLU A 139 -17.67 -14.86 0.17
C GLU A 139 -17.97 -13.37 -0.03
N THR A 140 -18.35 -12.66 1.03
CA THR A 140 -18.69 -11.23 0.96
C THR A 140 -17.44 -10.37 1.13
N LEU A 141 -16.60 -10.70 2.12
CA LEU A 141 -15.42 -9.90 2.43
C LEU A 141 -14.31 -10.06 1.40
N SER A 142 -14.19 -11.23 0.77
CA SER A 142 -13.21 -11.47 -0.30
C SER A 142 -13.41 -10.53 -1.48
N GLN A 143 -14.63 -10.07 -1.73
CA GLN A 143 -14.91 -9.08 -2.79
C GLN A 143 -14.16 -7.77 -2.61
N LEU A 144 -13.77 -7.43 -1.38
CA LEU A 144 -12.97 -6.22 -1.11
C LEU A 144 -11.57 -6.28 -1.74
N LEU A 145 -11.03 -7.48 -1.97
CA LEU A 145 -9.71 -7.66 -2.58
C LEU A 145 -9.75 -7.83 -4.10
N VAL A 146 -10.94 -8.04 -4.69
CA VAL A 146 -11.07 -8.32 -6.12
C VAL A 146 -10.42 -7.23 -7.00
N PRO A 147 -10.64 -5.92 -6.79
CA PRO A 147 -10.01 -4.90 -7.64
C PRO A 147 -8.49 -4.97 -7.61
N MET A 148 -7.89 -5.13 -6.41
CA MET A 148 -6.45 -5.25 -6.24
C MET A 148 -5.92 -6.52 -6.93
N MET A 149 -6.61 -7.64 -6.77
CA MET A 149 -6.22 -8.90 -7.41
C MET A 149 -6.29 -8.81 -8.94
N MET A 150 -7.32 -8.19 -9.49
CA MET A 150 -7.47 -8.03 -10.94
C MET A 150 -6.36 -7.16 -11.52
N LEU A 151 -6.08 -6.00 -10.91
CA LEU A 151 -5.02 -5.10 -11.38
C LEU A 151 -3.64 -5.74 -11.23
N ALA A 152 -3.33 -6.35 -10.09
CA ALA A 152 -2.03 -6.99 -9.86
C ALA A 152 -1.76 -8.17 -10.79
N HIS A 153 -2.80 -8.89 -11.22
CA HIS A 153 -2.64 -10.07 -12.08
C HIS A 153 -2.85 -9.79 -13.57
N GLU A 154 -3.15 -8.55 -13.97
CA GLU A 154 -3.43 -8.21 -15.37
C GLU A 154 -2.33 -8.68 -16.32
N HIS A 155 -1.08 -8.51 -15.92
CA HIS A 155 0.10 -8.89 -16.72
C HIS A 155 0.84 -10.10 -16.13
N HIS A 156 0.14 -10.93 -15.33
CA HIS A 156 0.78 -12.10 -14.71
C HIS A 156 1.47 -12.98 -15.76
N PRO A 157 2.71 -13.50 -15.49
CA PRO A 157 3.45 -14.34 -16.44
C PRO A 157 2.67 -15.57 -16.90
N ASP A 158 1.94 -16.20 -15.98
CA ASP A 158 1.03 -17.31 -16.27
C ASP A 158 -0.31 -16.76 -16.80
N PRO A 159 -0.66 -17.04 -18.07
CA PRO A 159 -1.92 -16.58 -18.66
C PRO A 159 -3.18 -17.11 -17.97
N GLU A 160 -3.09 -18.27 -17.29
CA GLU A 160 -4.24 -18.87 -16.58
C GLU A 160 -4.64 -18.06 -15.34
N LEU A 161 -3.71 -17.25 -14.81
CA LEU A 161 -3.95 -16.39 -13.66
C LEU A 161 -4.37 -14.96 -14.05
N ARG A 162 -4.35 -14.64 -15.35
CA ARG A 162 -4.76 -13.31 -15.81
C ARG A 162 -6.27 -13.15 -15.76
N PRO A 163 -6.77 -11.98 -15.32
CA PRO A 163 -8.18 -11.65 -15.48
C PRO A 163 -8.56 -11.55 -16.96
N GLN A 164 -9.84 -11.36 -17.24
CA GLN A 164 -10.28 -10.94 -18.56
C GLN A 164 -9.67 -9.56 -18.88
N GLU A 165 -9.56 -9.27 -20.19
CA GLU A 165 -9.02 -7.98 -20.66
C GLU A 165 -9.71 -6.79 -19.97
N ILE A 166 -8.92 -5.92 -19.37
CA ILE A 166 -9.38 -4.74 -18.64
C ILE A 166 -9.34 -3.57 -19.62
N ASN A 167 -10.49 -3.18 -20.16
CA ASN A 167 -10.62 -1.97 -20.95
C ASN A 167 -10.62 -0.71 -20.08
N ALA A 168 -10.59 0.48 -20.68
CA ALA A 168 -10.50 1.76 -19.96
C ALA A 168 -11.67 1.97 -18.97
N GLU A 169 -12.91 1.63 -19.36
CA GLU A 169 -14.10 1.79 -18.51
C GLU A 169 -14.03 0.84 -17.30
N ALA A 170 -13.71 -0.44 -17.54
CA ALA A 170 -13.54 -1.41 -16.48
C ALA A 170 -12.39 -1.05 -15.51
N ARG A 171 -11.32 -0.44 -16.03
CA ARG A 171 -10.20 0.02 -15.21
C ARG A 171 -10.63 1.17 -14.28
N GLU A 172 -11.38 2.14 -14.78
CA GLU A 172 -11.90 3.25 -13.97
C GLU A 172 -12.78 2.70 -12.82
N GLU A 173 -13.70 1.78 -13.12
CA GLU A 173 -14.54 1.11 -12.11
C GLU A 173 -13.71 0.32 -11.08
N LEU A 174 -12.64 -0.35 -11.52
CA LEU A 174 -11.74 -1.09 -10.62
C LEU A 174 -10.98 -0.15 -9.69
N LEU A 175 -10.47 0.98 -10.20
CA LEU A 175 -9.76 1.97 -9.39
C LEU A 175 -10.69 2.63 -8.37
N GLU A 176 -11.88 3.04 -8.75
CA GLU A 176 -12.88 3.57 -7.81
C GLU A 176 -13.22 2.55 -6.72
N SER A 177 -13.45 1.29 -7.12
CA SER A 177 -13.72 0.21 -6.17
C SER A 177 -12.53 -0.07 -5.25
N MET A 178 -11.31 -0.02 -5.77
CA MET A 178 -10.07 -0.20 -5.01
C MET A 178 -9.97 0.84 -3.87
N PHE A 179 -10.23 2.12 -4.16
CA PHE A 179 -10.18 3.18 -3.15
C PHE A 179 -11.26 3.02 -2.09
N ALA A 180 -12.49 2.71 -2.49
CA ALA A 180 -13.58 2.47 -1.56
C ALA A 180 -13.31 1.23 -0.68
N ASN A 181 -12.88 0.13 -1.29
CA ASN A 181 -12.58 -1.12 -0.60
C ASN A 181 -11.39 -0.98 0.37
N LEU A 182 -10.40 -0.15 0.07
CA LEU A 182 -9.29 0.14 0.98
C LEU A 182 -9.80 0.75 2.29
N ALA A 183 -10.74 1.70 2.22
CA ALA A 183 -11.35 2.29 3.40
C ALA A 183 -12.13 1.25 4.23
N ASP A 184 -12.86 0.36 3.55
CA ASP A 184 -13.61 -0.72 4.20
C ASP A 184 -12.70 -1.76 4.85
N LEU A 185 -11.61 -2.15 4.19
CA LEU A 185 -10.58 -3.04 4.74
C LEU A 185 -9.95 -2.43 5.99
N TYR A 186 -9.58 -1.14 5.95
CA TYR A 186 -9.03 -0.45 7.10
C TYR A 186 -10.04 -0.42 8.26
N ALA A 187 -11.30 -0.07 8.01
CA ALA A 187 -12.36 -0.04 9.02
C ALA A 187 -12.60 -1.43 9.63
N TYR A 188 -12.62 -2.49 8.80
CA TYR A 188 -12.81 -3.86 9.22
C TYR A 188 -11.72 -4.33 10.20
N PHE A 189 -10.45 -4.15 9.86
CA PHE A 189 -9.34 -4.58 10.70
C PHE A 189 -9.10 -3.65 11.89
N ASN A 190 -9.29 -2.34 11.74
CA ASN A 190 -9.17 -1.40 12.84
C ASN A 190 -10.17 -1.70 13.96
N LYS A 191 -11.40 -2.06 13.63
CA LYS A 191 -12.43 -2.49 14.59
C LYS A 191 -12.01 -3.74 15.38
N ARG A 192 -11.25 -4.64 14.75
CA ARG A 192 -10.72 -5.85 15.39
C ARG A 192 -9.52 -5.54 16.29
N ARG A 193 -8.59 -4.69 15.86
CA ARG A 193 -7.47 -4.21 16.68
C ARG A 193 -7.97 -3.58 17.99
N LEU A 194 -8.95 -2.70 17.92
CA LEU A 194 -9.53 -2.05 19.09
C LEU A 194 -10.16 -3.05 20.07
N LYS A 195 -10.83 -4.09 19.56
CA LYS A 195 -11.41 -5.14 20.42
C LYS A 195 -10.35 -5.99 21.11
N SER A 196 -9.24 -6.30 20.44
CA SER A 196 -8.15 -7.08 21.04
C SER A 196 -7.42 -6.35 22.17
N VAL A 197 -7.33 -5.03 22.10
CA VAL A 197 -6.72 -4.18 23.13
C VAL A 197 -7.63 -4.03 24.35
N THR A 198 -8.95 -4.06 24.16
CA THR A 198 -9.93 -3.85 25.24
C THR A 198 -10.34 -5.15 25.95
N SER A 199 -9.98 -6.32 25.43
CA SER A 199 -10.23 -7.60 26.10
C SER A 199 -9.17 -7.86 27.17
N PRO A 200 -9.52 -8.00 28.47
CA PRO A 200 -8.56 -8.32 29.49
C PRO A 200 -7.92 -9.69 29.19
N ARG A 201 -6.60 -9.75 29.23
CA ARG A 201 -5.88 -11.03 29.21
C ARG A 201 -6.21 -11.77 30.50
N HIS A 202 -6.96 -12.85 30.38
CA HIS A 202 -7.16 -13.82 31.49
C HIS A 202 -5.98 -14.76 31.57
#